data_4ecbb880ae5bcc06167b8b574bfee3fd
#
_entry.id   4ecbb880ae5bcc06167b8b574bfee3fd
#
_cell.length_a   1.000
_cell.length_b   1.000
_cell.length_c   1.000
_cell.angle_alpha   90.00
_cell.angle_beta   90.00
_cell.angle_gamma   90.00
#
_symmetry.space_group_name_H-M   'P 1'
#
loop_
_entity.id
_entity.type
_entity.pdbx_description
1 polymer ?
#
loop_
_entity_poly.entity_id
_entity_poly.type
_entity_poly.pdbx_seq_one_letter_code
_entity_poly.pdbx_strand_id
1 'polypeptide(L)'
;MDLGDLSEFGWIDRIRRAAERAGVPRHVRVGIGDDAAVLRLRAGEEAVISTDALVEDAHFRWRTDPPRPLGRRAVVAGLSDLAAMGARPLGVTVAFAGPADLPVRRLDGLVRG
;
A
#
# COMPACT_ATOMS: atom_id res chain seq x y z
N MET A 1 -0.25 17.54 13.01
CA MET A 1 0.92 17.12 12.20
C MET A 1 0.41 16.73 10.83
N ASP A 2 0.95 17.36 9.85
CA ASP A 2 0.59 17.13 8.46
C ASP A 2 1.70 16.35 7.73
N LEU A 3 1.40 15.88 6.53
CA LEU A 3 2.33 15.05 5.76
C LEU A 3 3.66 15.76 5.49
N GLY A 4 3.60 17.08 5.25
CA GLY A 4 4.78 17.92 5.04
C GLY A 4 5.71 18.05 6.25
N ASP A 5 5.23 17.74 7.46
CA ASP A 5 6.03 17.74 8.69
C ASP A 5 6.88 16.45 8.82
N LEU A 6 6.58 15.43 8.03
CA LEU A 6 7.30 14.16 8.02
C LEU A 6 8.34 14.13 6.89
N SER A 7 9.53 13.63 7.19
CA SER A 7 10.45 13.23 6.12
C SER A 7 9.90 11.99 5.38
N GLU A 8 10.38 11.74 4.17
CA GLU A 8 10.03 10.53 3.40
C GLU A 8 10.22 9.27 4.24
N PHE A 9 11.35 9.14 4.91
CA PHE A 9 11.63 8.00 5.79
C PHE A 9 10.73 7.96 7.02
N GLY A 10 10.26 9.09 7.51
CA GLY A 10 9.37 9.17 8.68
C GLY A 10 8.00 8.52 8.41
N TRP A 11 7.39 8.78 7.25
CA TRP A 11 6.12 8.14 6.92
C TRP A 11 6.28 6.70 6.42
N ILE A 12 7.38 6.36 5.73
CA ILE A 12 7.71 4.98 5.38
C ILE A 12 7.84 4.11 6.64
N ASP A 13 8.58 4.57 7.65
CA ASP A 13 8.72 3.85 8.92
C ASP A 13 7.37 3.66 9.64
N ARG A 14 6.50 4.65 9.56
CA ARG A 14 5.14 4.55 10.11
C ARG A 14 4.30 3.46 9.45
N ILE A 15 4.35 3.37 8.13
CA ILE A 15 3.68 2.31 7.35
C ILE A 15 4.33 0.95 7.65
N ARG A 16 5.66 0.89 7.68
CA ARG A 16 6.41 -0.33 8.02
C ARG A 16 5.97 -0.93 9.35
N ARG A 17 5.88 -0.11 10.40
CA ARG A 17 5.42 -0.55 11.73
C ARG A 17 3.98 -1.07 11.72
N ALA A 18 3.12 -0.51 10.90
CA ALA A 18 1.76 -1.01 10.76
C ALA A 18 1.72 -2.36 10.05
N ALA A 19 2.49 -2.52 8.97
CA ALA A 19 2.61 -3.78 8.24
C ALA A 19 3.22 -4.90 9.10
N GLU A 20 4.26 -4.62 9.86
CA GLU A 20 4.91 -5.58 10.76
C GLU A 20 3.96 -6.11 11.84
N ARG A 21 3.08 -5.25 12.35
CA ARG A 21 2.03 -5.68 13.32
C ARG A 21 1.02 -6.64 12.72
N ALA A 22 0.76 -6.55 11.41
CA ALA A 22 -0.11 -7.49 10.70
C ALA A 22 0.59 -8.84 10.40
N GLY A 23 1.92 -8.88 10.55
CA GLY A 23 2.75 -10.05 10.26
C GLY A 23 3.37 -9.99 8.87
N VAL A 24 4.60 -10.49 8.75
CA VAL A 24 5.33 -10.56 7.48
C VAL A 24 5.36 -12.00 6.99
N PRO A 25 4.78 -12.31 5.81
CA PRO A 25 4.79 -13.66 5.26
C PRO A 25 6.21 -14.15 4.96
N ARG A 26 6.44 -15.46 5.06
CA ARG A 26 7.78 -16.07 4.85
C ARG A 26 8.34 -15.87 3.44
N HIS A 27 7.49 -15.67 2.43
CA HIS A 27 7.92 -15.42 1.06
C HIS A 27 8.42 -13.99 0.84
N VAL A 28 8.14 -13.07 1.76
CA VAL A 28 8.71 -11.72 1.74
C VAL A 28 10.10 -11.78 2.38
N ARG A 29 11.13 -11.67 1.58
CA ARG A 29 12.54 -11.72 2.03
C ARG A 29 13.03 -10.35 2.47
N VAL A 30 12.68 -9.33 1.70
CA VAL A 30 12.90 -7.92 2.03
C VAL A 30 11.58 -7.20 1.80
N GLY A 31 11.02 -6.63 2.86
CA GLY A 31 9.76 -5.88 2.82
C GLY A 31 9.97 -4.38 2.76
N ILE A 32 8.99 -3.64 3.26
CA ILE A 32 9.02 -2.18 3.30
C ILE A 32 10.19 -1.68 4.18
N GLY A 33 10.85 -0.63 3.74
CA GLY A 33 11.94 0.05 4.47
C GLY A 33 13.30 -0.04 3.80
N ASP A 34 13.38 -0.67 2.63
CA ASP A 34 14.57 -0.72 1.77
C ASP A 34 14.24 -0.17 0.38
N ASP A 35 15.22 -0.05 -0.51
CA ASP A 35 15.04 0.51 -1.87
C ASP A 35 14.09 -0.33 -2.74
N ALA A 36 14.01 -1.63 -2.47
CA ALA A 36 13.12 -2.55 -3.18
C ALA A 36 12.65 -3.68 -2.28
N ALA A 37 11.56 -4.32 -2.65
CA ALA A 37 11.10 -5.55 -2.03
C ALA A 37 11.69 -6.78 -2.72
N VAL A 38 11.95 -7.84 -1.95
CA VAL A 38 12.40 -9.14 -2.47
C VAL A 38 11.40 -10.20 -2.08
N LEU A 39 10.79 -10.83 -3.07
CA LEU A 39 9.83 -11.91 -2.89
C LEU A 39 10.43 -13.24 -3.37
N ARG A 40 10.18 -14.30 -2.61
CA ARG A 40 10.53 -15.66 -3.01
C ARG A 40 9.36 -16.33 -3.70
N LEU A 41 9.55 -16.73 -4.95
CA LEU A 41 8.63 -17.60 -5.68
C LEU A 41 8.99 -19.07 -5.42
N ARG A 42 8.01 -19.94 -5.53
CA ARG A 42 8.25 -21.39 -5.53
C ARG A 42 8.79 -21.82 -6.90
N ALA A 43 9.45 -22.97 -6.94
CA ALA A 43 9.89 -23.54 -8.21
C ALA A 43 8.70 -23.76 -9.16
N GLY A 44 8.85 -23.32 -10.41
CA GLY A 44 7.81 -23.44 -11.44
C GLY A 44 6.69 -22.40 -11.38
N GLU A 45 6.74 -21.46 -10.43
CA GLU A 45 5.80 -20.32 -10.39
C GLU A 45 6.28 -19.18 -11.30
N GLU A 46 5.32 -18.49 -11.90
CA GLU A 46 5.52 -17.23 -12.61
C GLU A 46 4.94 -16.08 -11.81
N ALA A 47 5.55 -14.90 -11.91
CA ALA A 47 5.02 -13.69 -11.29
C ALA A 47 3.94 -13.05 -12.16
N VAL A 48 2.76 -12.81 -11.59
CA VAL A 48 1.71 -11.99 -12.19
C VAL A 48 1.72 -10.64 -11.47
N ILE A 49 1.83 -9.57 -12.22
CA ILE A 49 1.95 -8.20 -11.70
C ILE A 49 0.83 -7.36 -12.31
N SER A 50 0.09 -6.68 -11.47
CA SER A 50 -0.89 -5.65 -11.84
C SER A 50 -0.57 -4.37 -11.10
N THR A 51 -0.93 -3.23 -11.67
CA THR A 51 -0.86 -1.93 -11.02
C THR A 51 -2.15 -1.18 -11.27
N ASP A 52 -2.61 -0.47 -10.25
CA ASP A 52 -3.81 0.37 -10.32
C ASP A 52 -3.52 1.69 -9.60
N ALA A 53 -4.25 2.72 -9.93
CA ALA A 53 -4.09 4.05 -9.34
C ALA A 53 -5.43 4.62 -8.89
N LEU A 54 -5.44 5.21 -7.70
CA LEU A 54 -6.52 6.06 -7.23
C LEU A 54 -6.03 7.52 -7.21
N VAL A 55 -6.71 8.37 -7.94
CA VAL A 55 -6.34 9.78 -8.12
C VAL A 55 -7.41 10.65 -7.48
N GLU A 56 -7.00 11.61 -6.66
CA GLU A 56 -7.90 12.60 -6.06
C GLU A 56 -8.67 13.35 -7.16
N ASP A 57 -9.92 13.69 -6.87
CA ASP A 57 -10.91 14.30 -7.75
C ASP A 57 -11.38 13.46 -8.96
N ALA A 58 -10.66 12.40 -9.31
CA ALA A 58 -11.10 11.42 -10.31
C ALA A 58 -11.77 10.19 -9.65
N HIS A 59 -11.15 9.64 -8.62
CA HIS A 59 -11.57 8.38 -8.02
C HIS A 59 -12.03 8.53 -6.56
N PHE A 60 -11.58 9.57 -5.88
CA PHE A 60 -11.92 9.89 -4.49
C PHE A 60 -11.68 11.37 -4.18
N ARG A 61 -12.12 11.80 -3.01
CA ARG A 61 -11.86 13.15 -2.46
C ARG A 61 -11.48 13.07 -1.00
N TRP A 62 -10.34 13.63 -0.63
CA TRP A 62 -9.91 13.69 0.77
C TRP A 62 -10.92 14.38 1.70
N ARG A 63 -11.72 15.32 1.19
CA ARG A 63 -12.70 16.06 1.98
C ARG A 63 -13.87 15.20 2.43
N THR A 64 -14.31 14.25 1.61
CA THR A 64 -15.56 13.50 1.80
C THR A 64 -15.30 12.02 2.06
N ASP A 65 -14.27 11.44 1.46
CA ASP A 65 -14.05 10.01 1.53
C ASP A 65 -13.26 9.63 2.80
N PRO A 66 -13.79 8.71 3.61
CA PRO A 66 -13.07 8.25 4.77
C PRO A 66 -11.83 7.45 4.36
N PRO A 67 -10.67 7.67 5.02
CA PRO A 67 -9.40 7.11 4.56
C PRO A 67 -9.33 5.58 4.69
N ARG A 68 -9.97 4.99 5.68
CA ARG A 68 -9.91 3.54 5.89
C ARG A 68 -10.60 2.73 4.78
N PRO A 69 -11.84 3.02 4.39
CA PRO A 69 -12.44 2.40 3.20
C PRO A 69 -11.67 2.68 1.91
N LEU A 70 -11.06 3.86 1.79
CA LEU A 70 -10.24 4.21 0.63
C LEU A 70 -9.00 3.33 0.52
N GLY A 71 -8.27 3.11 1.61
CA GLY A 71 -7.12 2.21 1.65
C GLY A 71 -7.49 0.78 1.28
N ARG A 72 -8.60 0.26 1.85
CA ARG A 72 -9.14 -1.05 1.48
C ARG A 72 -9.45 -1.13 -0.02
N ARG A 73 -10.12 -0.12 -0.58
CA ARG A 73 -10.50 -0.08 -2.01
C ARG A 73 -9.26 -0.13 -2.91
N ALA A 74 -8.19 0.57 -2.55
CA ALA A 74 -6.95 0.58 -3.31
C ALA A 74 -6.34 -0.82 -3.43
N VAL A 75 -6.30 -1.58 -2.34
CA VAL A 75 -5.78 -2.96 -2.36
C VAL A 75 -6.73 -3.92 -3.08
N VAL A 76 -8.03 -3.80 -2.84
CA VAL A 76 -9.04 -4.68 -3.46
C VAL A 76 -9.06 -4.54 -4.98
N ALA A 77 -8.82 -3.35 -5.53
CA ALA A 77 -8.72 -3.15 -6.97
C ALA A 77 -7.61 -4.02 -7.58
N GLY A 78 -6.41 -3.99 -7.02
CA GLY A 78 -5.30 -4.85 -7.46
C GLY A 78 -5.57 -6.35 -7.23
N LEU A 79 -6.19 -6.72 -6.11
CA LEU A 79 -6.55 -8.10 -5.84
C LEU A 79 -7.60 -8.64 -6.84
N SER A 80 -8.50 -7.80 -7.31
CA SER A 80 -9.48 -8.16 -8.34
C SER A 80 -8.80 -8.57 -9.65
N ASP A 81 -7.78 -7.84 -10.07
CA ASP A 81 -7.00 -8.16 -11.27
C ASP A 81 -6.25 -9.49 -11.11
N LEU A 82 -5.63 -9.72 -9.96
CA LEU A 82 -4.96 -11.00 -9.68
C LEU A 82 -5.96 -12.17 -9.66
N ALA A 83 -7.14 -11.98 -9.11
CA ALA A 83 -8.20 -12.98 -9.09
C ALA A 83 -8.66 -13.33 -10.50
N ALA A 84 -8.80 -12.34 -11.38
CA ALA A 84 -9.14 -12.56 -12.80
C ALA A 84 -8.10 -13.41 -13.55
N MET A 85 -6.83 -13.34 -13.12
CA MET A 85 -5.72 -14.13 -13.66
C MET A 85 -5.53 -15.48 -12.94
N GLY A 86 -6.36 -15.79 -11.94
CA GLY A 86 -6.19 -16.99 -11.11
C GLY A 86 -4.92 -16.99 -10.26
N ALA A 87 -4.36 -15.82 -9.98
CA ALA A 87 -3.10 -15.67 -9.26
C ALA A 87 -3.29 -15.61 -7.75
N ARG A 88 -2.31 -16.15 -7.03
CA ARG A 88 -2.22 -16.04 -5.56
C ARG A 88 -1.50 -14.73 -5.18
N PRO A 89 -2.09 -13.85 -4.36
CA PRO A 89 -1.43 -12.63 -3.96
C PRO A 89 -0.19 -12.91 -3.09
N LEU A 90 0.91 -12.24 -3.38
CA LEU A 90 2.17 -12.35 -2.63
C LEU A 90 2.49 -11.09 -1.85
N GLY A 91 2.12 -9.94 -2.37
CA GLY A 91 2.40 -8.65 -1.77
C GLY A 91 1.86 -7.52 -2.62
N VAL A 92 2.03 -6.33 -2.13
CA VAL A 92 1.64 -5.08 -2.78
C VAL A 92 2.75 -4.06 -2.64
N THR A 93 3.02 -3.30 -3.68
CA THR A 93 3.79 -2.08 -3.61
C THR A 93 2.85 -0.88 -3.71
N VAL A 94 3.11 0.15 -2.94
CA VAL A 94 2.27 1.35 -2.90
C VAL A 94 3.12 2.56 -3.25
N ALA A 95 2.78 3.23 -4.34
CA ALA A 95 3.26 4.57 -4.63
C ALA A 95 2.24 5.57 -4.08
N PHE A 96 2.67 6.42 -3.16
CA PHE A 96 1.81 7.41 -2.54
C PHE A 96 2.30 8.81 -2.84
N ALA A 97 1.39 9.65 -3.30
CA ALA A 97 1.60 11.09 -3.42
C ALA A 97 0.38 11.81 -2.80
N GLY A 98 0.63 12.82 -2.01
CA GLY A 98 -0.42 13.58 -1.36
C GLY A 98 0.00 15.02 -1.09
N PRO A 99 -0.95 15.93 -0.85
CA PRO A 99 -0.64 17.30 -0.52
C PRO A 99 0.10 17.39 0.82
N ALA A 100 1.01 18.36 0.94
CA ALA A 100 1.84 18.54 2.14
C ALA A 100 1.01 18.83 3.40
N ASP A 101 -0.13 19.47 3.24
CA ASP A 101 -1.09 19.80 4.31
C ASP A 101 -2.07 18.67 4.64
N LEU A 102 -1.89 17.48 4.05
CA LEU A 102 -2.70 16.32 4.39
C LEU A 102 -2.42 15.88 5.83
N PRO A 103 -3.43 15.83 6.71
CA PRO A 103 -3.22 15.37 8.08
C PRO A 103 -2.71 13.92 8.13
N VAL A 104 -1.64 13.68 8.88
CA VAL A 104 -1.01 12.35 9.01
C VAL A 104 -2.00 11.27 9.47
N ARG A 105 -3.01 11.63 10.27
CA ARG A 105 -4.08 10.69 10.64
C ARG A 105 -4.85 10.10 9.44
N ARG A 106 -4.87 10.80 8.29
CA ARG A 106 -5.47 10.27 7.06
C ARG A 106 -4.60 9.18 6.45
N LEU A 107 -3.29 9.36 6.43
CA LEU A 107 -2.35 8.31 6.04
C LEU A 107 -2.48 7.08 6.95
N ASP A 108 -2.55 7.29 8.27
CA ASP A 108 -2.78 6.20 9.23
C ASP A 108 -4.09 5.46 8.96
N GLY A 109 -5.13 6.18 8.60
CA GLY A 109 -6.41 5.61 8.24
C GLY A 109 -6.34 4.75 6.98
N LEU A 110 -5.64 5.22 5.93
CA LEU A 110 -5.39 4.45 4.71
C LEU A 110 -4.70 3.11 5.01
N VAL A 111 -3.62 3.16 5.77
CA VAL A 111 -2.80 1.97 6.09
C VAL A 111 -3.55 0.92 6.91
N ARG A 112 -4.55 1.36 7.68
CA ARG A 112 -5.39 0.45 8.48
C ARG A 112 -6.58 -0.14 7.70
N GLY A 113 -6.82 0.31 6.50
CA GLY A 113 -7.89 -0.19 5.61
C GLY A 113 -7.48 -1.41 4.84
#